data_0123da812c3ab6e4b9340e40a64e040c
#
_entry.id   0123da812c3ab6e4b9340e40a64e040c
#
_cell.length_a   1.000
_cell.length_b   1.000
_cell.length_c   1.000
_cell.angle_alpha   90.00
_cell.angle_beta   90.00
_cell.angle_gamma   90.00
#
_symmetry.space_group_name_H-M   'P 1'
#
loop_
_entity.id
_entity.type
_entity.pdbx_description
1 polymer ?
#
loop_
_entity_poly.entity_id
_entity_poly.type
_entity_poly.pdbx_seq_one_letter_code
_entity_poly.pdbx_strand_id
1 'polypeptide(L)'
;MEILQKTIEQIRKQYGLAGGILVAVKDGKVVLKECFGQADAEQNKPVDSKTLFQIASCSKAFTTMVAGQLCDEGKMTWDTPVKQLMPDFQMVDKYAEEHVTPRDMGCHRTGLCRHDVMRTFVREDRADLVRRIAYF
;
A
#
# COMPACT_ATOMS: atom_id res chain seq x y z
N MET A 1 -1.15 21.77 22.94
CA MET A 1 -0.11 20.70 22.95
C MET A 1 -0.37 19.70 24.07
N GLU A 2 -0.48 20.14 25.32
CA GLU A 2 -0.67 19.24 26.48
C GLU A 2 -1.91 18.32 26.38
N ILE A 3 -3.04 18.86 25.95
CA ILE A 3 -4.29 18.07 25.75
C ILE A 3 -4.06 16.96 24.71
N LEU A 4 -3.42 17.29 23.58
CA LEU A 4 -3.14 16.34 22.51
C LEU A 4 -2.22 15.21 23.01
N GLN A 5 -1.15 15.54 23.74
CA GLN A 5 -0.22 14.55 24.30
C GLN A 5 -0.92 13.63 25.29
N LYS A 6 -1.78 14.17 26.17
CA LYS A 6 -2.60 13.36 27.08
C LYS A 6 -3.54 12.43 26.32
N THR A 7 -4.20 12.92 25.26
CA THR A 7 -5.10 12.12 24.43
C THR A 7 -4.36 10.99 23.70
N ILE A 8 -3.19 11.29 23.11
CA ILE A 8 -2.33 10.29 22.45
C ILE A 8 -1.95 9.19 23.45
N GLU A 9 -1.51 9.56 24.66
CA GLU A 9 -1.08 8.60 25.66
C GLU A 9 -2.26 7.76 26.22
N GLN A 10 -3.44 8.34 26.33
CA GLN A 10 -4.67 7.60 26.67
C GLN A 10 -5.02 6.56 25.61
N ILE A 11 -5.03 6.96 24.33
CA ILE A 11 -5.30 6.06 23.19
C ILE A 11 -4.23 4.97 23.13
N ARG A 12 -2.96 5.33 23.26
CA ARG A 12 -1.85 4.38 23.27
C ARG A 12 -2.04 3.28 24.30
N LYS A 13 -2.37 3.67 25.54
CA LYS A 13 -2.62 2.71 26.64
C LYS A 13 -3.88 1.88 26.42
N GLN A 14 -4.96 2.52 25.98
CA GLN A 14 -6.24 1.86 25.76
C GLN A 14 -6.16 0.74 24.70
N TYR A 15 -5.40 0.97 23.62
CA TYR A 15 -5.28 0.04 22.49
C TYR A 15 -3.98 -0.76 22.49
N GLY A 16 -3.14 -0.64 23.50
CA GLY A 16 -1.87 -1.38 23.60
C GLY A 16 -0.89 -1.04 22.47
N LEU A 17 -0.89 0.21 21.98
CA LEU A 17 -0.01 0.62 20.89
C LEU A 17 1.42 0.75 21.40
N ALA A 18 2.38 0.06 20.77
CA ALA A 18 3.79 0.15 21.10
C ALA A 18 4.33 1.56 20.87
N GLY A 19 4.06 2.13 19.70
CA GLY A 19 4.47 3.49 19.34
C GLY A 19 3.87 3.92 18.01
N GLY A 20 4.07 5.18 17.66
CA GLY A 20 3.56 5.77 16.44
C GLY A 20 4.04 7.18 16.19
N ILE A 21 3.65 7.71 15.06
CA ILE A 21 3.88 9.11 14.68
C ILE A 21 2.56 9.72 14.20
N LEU A 22 2.24 10.90 14.70
CA LEU A 22 1.11 11.71 14.24
C LEU A 22 1.66 12.92 13.50
N VAL A 23 1.22 13.11 12.26
CA VAL A 23 1.62 14.25 11.43
C VAL A 23 0.37 14.93 10.90
N ALA A 24 0.30 16.24 11.01
CA ALA A 24 -0.71 17.05 10.34
C ALA A 24 -0.03 18.01 9.35
N VAL A 25 -0.63 18.09 8.15
CA VAL A 25 -0.14 18.97 7.09
C VAL A 25 -1.26 19.92 6.72
N LYS A 26 -0.95 21.21 6.64
CA LYS A 26 -1.85 22.27 6.17
C LYS A 26 -1.13 23.15 5.17
N ASP A 27 -1.75 23.40 4.03
CA ASP A 27 -1.20 24.23 2.94
C ASP A 27 0.25 23.83 2.55
N GLY A 28 0.50 22.51 2.43
CA GLY A 28 1.79 21.94 2.08
C GLY A 28 2.86 22.01 3.19
N LYS A 29 2.50 22.50 4.39
CA LYS A 29 3.44 22.62 5.53
C LYS A 29 3.06 21.67 6.66
N VAL A 30 4.07 21.03 7.26
CA VAL A 30 3.87 20.23 8.47
C VAL A 30 3.58 21.20 9.63
N VAL A 31 2.35 21.15 10.16
CA VAL A 31 1.90 22.00 11.27
C VAL A 31 1.93 21.25 12.61
N LEU A 32 1.99 19.93 12.58
CA LEU A 32 2.11 19.08 13.76
C LEU A 32 2.95 17.85 13.41
N LYS A 33 3.83 17.45 14.32
CA LYS A 33 4.58 16.21 14.26
C LYS A 33 4.87 15.73 15.66
N GLU A 34 4.20 14.66 16.08
CA GLU A 34 4.35 14.03 17.40
C GLU A 34 4.79 12.58 17.23
N CYS A 35 5.94 12.24 17.80
CA CYS A 35 6.41 10.87 17.92
C CYS A 35 6.12 10.36 19.33
N PHE A 36 5.62 9.14 19.48
CA PHE A 36 5.28 8.58 20.77
C PHE A 36 5.56 7.08 20.85
N GLY A 37 5.80 6.61 22.08
CA GLY A 37 6.07 5.20 22.36
C GLY A 37 7.41 4.71 21.84
N GLN A 38 7.49 3.39 21.57
CA GLN A 38 8.73 2.69 21.26
C GLN A 38 8.68 2.08 19.86
N ALA A 39 9.77 2.23 19.10
CA ALA A 39 10.00 1.57 17.83
C ALA A 39 10.47 0.12 18.05
N ASP A 40 11.18 -0.12 19.15
CA ASP A 40 11.63 -1.42 19.61
C ASP A 40 11.49 -1.48 21.14
N ALA A 41 10.57 -2.31 21.60
CA ALA A 41 10.28 -2.44 23.04
C ALA A 41 11.37 -3.22 23.78
N GLU A 42 12.05 -4.17 23.14
CA GLU A 42 13.10 -4.98 23.75
C GLU A 42 14.37 -4.16 23.96
N GLN A 43 14.71 -3.29 23.00
CA GLN A 43 15.86 -2.41 23.06
C GLN A 43 15.57 -1.04 23.68
N ASN A 44 14.33 -0.81 24.13
CA ASN A 44 13.89 0.46 24.69
C ASN A 44 14.11 1.66 23.73
N LYS A 45 14.04 1.41 22.43
CA LYS A 45 14.30 2.41 21.40
C LYS A 45 13.04 3.24 21.12
N PRO A 46 13.06 4.56 21.34
CA PRO A 46 11.88 5.40 21.11
C PRO A 46 11.58 5.55 19.63
N VAL A 47 10.31 5.82 19.32
CA VAL A 47 9.93 6.30 17.99
C VAL A 47 10.47 7.69 17.76
N ASP A 48 11.08 7.90 16.62
CA ASP A 48 11.58 9.20 16.16
C ASP A 48 11.08 9.53 14.74
N SER A 49 11.50 10.68 14.24
CA SER A 49 11.10 11.14 12.90
C SER A 49 11.67 10.35 11.72
N LYS A 50 12.58 9.42 11.98
CA LYS A 50 13.21 8.53 10.98
C LYS A 50 12.73 7.10 11.12
N THR A 51 11.89 6.80 12.10
CA THR A 51 11.31 5.47 12.30
C THR A 51 10.42 5.12 11.10
N LEU A 52 10.67 3.97 10.48
CA LEU A 52 9.91 3.49 9.34
C LEU A 52 8.70 2.68 9.80
N PHE A 53 7.54 2.98 9.23
CA PHE A 53 6.30 2.26 9.44
C PHE A 53 5.79 1.65 8.14
N GLN A 54 5.26 0.44 8.23
CA GLN A 54 4.53 -0.14 7.12
C GLN A 54 3.19 0.59 6.95
N ILE A 55 2.99 1.17 5.77
CA ILE A 55 1.77 1.94 5.46
C ILE A 55 0.68 1.10 4.77
N ALA A 56 0.90 -0.20 4.66
CA ALA A 56 -0.04 -1.17 4.11
C ALA A 56 -0.71 -0.66 2.81
N SER A 57 -2.04 -0.64 2.75
CA SER A 57 -2.79 -0.23 1.56
C SER A 57 -2.63 1.22 1.13
N CYS A 58 -2.11 2.10 1.99
CA CYS A 58 -1.73 3.45 1.56
C CYS A 58 -0.66 3.44 0.45
N SER A 59 0.12 2.34 0.35
CA SER A 59 1.09 2.12 -0.74
C SER A 59 0.45 2.08 -2.13
N LYS A 60 -0.85 1.76 -2.23
CA LYS A 60 -1.56 1.69 -3.53
C LYS A 60 -1.59 3.04 -4.25
N ALA A 61 -1.70 4.15 -3.50
CA ALA A 61 -1.65 5.49 -4.08
C ALA A 61 -0.31 5.75 -4.78
N PHE A 62 0.79 5.30 -4.19
CA PHE A 62 2.13 5.42 -4.81
C PHE A 62 2.25 4.53 -6.05
N THR A 63 1.71 3.31 -6.02
CA THR A 63 1.68 2.43 -7.20
C THR A 63 0.91 3.08 -8.35
N THR A 64 -0.27 3.64 -8.05
CA THR A 64 -1.09 4.34 -9.06
C THR A 64 -0.38 5.59 -9.60
N MET A 65 0.33 6.33 -8.75
CA MET A 65 1.13 7.48 -9.18
C MET A 65 2.24 7.05 -10.16
N VAL A 66 2.95 5.96 -9.89
CA VAL A 66 3.97 5.43 -10.81
C VAL A 66 3.34 5.00 -12.13
N ALA A 67 2.16 4.37 -12.11
CA ALA A 67 1.43 4.06 -13.34
C ALA A 67 1.07 5.33 -14.12
N GLY A 68 0.65 6.39 -13.44
CA GLY A 68 0.42 7.71 -14.06
C GLY A 68 1.66 8.27 -14.74
N GLN A 69 2.83 8.19 -14.09
CA GLN A 69 4.10 8.61 -14.69
C GLN A 69 4.42 7.81 -15.96
N LEU A 70 4.18 6.50 -15.97
CA LEU A 70 4.38 5.69 -17.18
C LEU A 70 3.42 6.09 -18.32
N CYS A 71 2.20 6.53 -17.98
CA CYS A 71 1.28 7.09 -18.97
C CYS A 71 1.78 8.43 -19.52
N ASP A 72 2.27 9.33 -18.67
CA ASP A 72 2.81 10.63 -19.07
C ASP A 72 4.07 10.47 -19.95
N GLU A 73 4.87 9.43 -19.71
CA GLU A 73 6.03 9.05 -20.51
C GLU A 73 5.66 8.33 -21.82
N GLY A 74 4.37 8.12 -22.10
CA GLY A 74 3.88 7.42 -23.29
C GLY A 74 4.20 5.92 -23.35
N LYS A 75 4.61 5.31 -22.23
CA LYS A 75 4.94 3.87 -22.16
C LYS A 75 3.71 2.98 -22.11
N MET A 76 2.58 3.51 -21.67
CA MET A 76 1.29 2.85 -21.63
C MET A 76 0.17 3.90 -21.56
N THR A 77 -1.07 3.44 -21.64
CA THR A 77 -2.26 4.26 -21.29
C THR A 77 -3.02 3.57 -20.16
N TRP A 78 -3.90 4.30 -19.49
CA TRP A 78 -4.80 3.71 -18.48
C TRP A 78 -5.71 2.61 -19.04
N ASP A 79 -5.93 2.63 -20.35
CA ASP A 79 -6.85 1.73 -21.06
C ASP A 79 -6.11 0.71 -21.95
N THR A 80 -4.79 0.66 -21.89
CA THR A 80 -3.99 -0.40 -22.54
C THR A 80 -4.27 -1.73 -21.84
N PRO A 81 -4.70 -2.78 -22.55
CA PRO A 81 -4.90 -4.11 -21.95
C PRO A 81 -3.62 -4.60 -21.25
N VAL A 82 -3.76 -5.10 -20.01
CA VAL A 82 -2.62 -5.60 -19.22
C VAL A 82 -1.87 -6.71 -19.96
N LYS A 83 -2.59 -7.54 -20.71
CA LYS A 83 -2.02 -8.60 -21.55
C LYS A 83 -0.99 -8.09 -22.58
N GLN A 84 -1.18 -6.87 -23.11
CA GLN A 84 -0.23 -6.24 -24.01
C GLN A 84 1.03 -5.75 -23.29
N LEU A 85 0.89 -5.32 -22.03
CA LEU A 85 2.01 -4.84 -21.20
C LEU A 85 2.78 -6.01 -20.58
N MET A 86 2.08 -7.10 -20.30
CA MET A 86 2.60 -8.30 -19.65
C MET A 86 2.08 -9.54 -20.38
N PRO A 87 2.77 -10.04 -21.43
CA PRO A 87 2.29 -11.16 -22.23
C PRO A 87 2.01 -12.44 -21.44
N ASP A 88 2.70 -12.64 -20.33
CA ASP A 88 2.53 -13.79 -19.42
C ASP A 88 1.34 -13.63 -18.46
N PHE A 89 0.65 -12.48 -18.48
CA PHE A 89 -0.52 -12.25 -17.65
C PHE A 89 -1.66 -13.21 -18.06
N GLN A 90 -2.23 -13.91 -17.08
CA GLN A 90 -3.32 -14.86 -17.28
C GLN A 90 -4.40 -14.68 -16.22
N MET A 91 -5.64 -14.95 -16.60
CA MET A 91 -6.79 -14.99 -15.69
C MET A 91 -7.64 -16.24 -15.96
N VAL A 92 -8.44 -16.65 -14.99
CA VAL A 92 -9.43 -17.73 -15.16
C VAL A 92 -10.42 -17.36 -16.25
N ASP A 93 -10.99 -16.16 -16.19
CA ASP A 93 -11.86 -15.62 -17.22
C ASP A 93 -11.03 -15.09 -18.39
N LYS A 94 -11.14 -15.75 -19.54
CA LYS A 94 -10.38 -15.39 -20.75
C LYS A 94 -10.80 -14.07 -21.37
N TYR A 95 -12.04 -13.66 -21.20
CA TYR A 95 -12.48 -12.34 -21.63
C TYR A 95 -11.82 -11.25 -20.77
N ALA A 96 -11.82 -11.43 -19.44
CA ALA A 96 -11.13 -10.51 -18.53
C ALA A 96 -9.62 -10.48 -18.80
N GLU A 97 -8.98 -11.62 -19.08
CA GLU A 97 -7.55 -11.70 -19.43
C GLU A 97 -7.17 -10.76 -20.58
N GLU A 98 -8.00 -10.72 -21.62
CA GLU A 98 -7.74 -9.92 -22.82
C GLU A 98 -8.13 -8.44 -22.68
N HIS A 99 -9.01 -8.09 -21.72
CA HIS A 99 -9.62 -6.77 -21.67
C HIS A 99 -9.30 -5.97 -20.40
N VAL A 100 -8.83 -6.61 -19.31
CA VAL A 100 -8.48 -5.92 -18.08
C VAL A 100 -7.38 -4.88 -18.33
N THR A 101 -7.59 -3.69 -17.78
CA THR A 101 -6.71 -2.53 -17.95
C THR A 101 -6.10 -2.11 -16.62
N PRO A 102 -5.01 -1.29 -16.62
CA PRO A 102 -4.49 -0.64 -15.42
C PRO A 102 -5.56 0.18 -14.67
N ARG A 103 -6.50 0.78 -15.39
CA ARG A 103 -7.65 1.48 -14.80
C ARG A 103 -8.52 0.55 -13.98
N ASP A 104 -8.84 -0.64 -14.51
CA ASP A 104 -9.66 -1.63 -13.80
C ASP A 104 -8.97 -2.15 -12.55
N MET A 105 -7.66 -2.35 -12.61
CA MET A 105 -6.84 -2.71 -11.46
C MET A 105 -6.84 -1.61 -10.38
N GLY A 106 -6.64 -0.35 -10.78
CA GLY A 106 -6.67 0.79 -9.87
C GLY A 106 -8.04 1.03 -9.23
N CYS A 107 -9.12 0.67 -9.93
CA CYS A 107 -10.50 0.82 -9.47
C CYS A 107 -11.08 -0.45 -8.81
N HIS A 108 -10.28 -1.50 -8.62
CA HIS A 108 -10.74 -2.79 -8.05
C HIS A 108 -11.89 -3.44 -8.83
N ARG A 109 -11.88 -3.38 -10.18
CA ARG A 109 -12.94 -3.90 -11.06
C ARG A 109 -12.54 -5.15 -11.84
N THR A 110 -11.43 -5.79 -11.49
CA THR A 110 -10.90 -6.96 -12.22
C THR A 110 -11.65 -8.26 -11.97
N GLY A 111 -12.50 -8.32 -10.94
CA GLY A 111 -13.13 -9.57 -10.50
C GLY A 111 -12.23 -10.50 -9.68
N LEU A 112 -10.94 -10.19 -9.55
CA LEU A 112 -10.02 -10.99 -8.74
C LEU A 112 -10.41 -10.97 -7.27
N CYS A 113 -10.38 -12.15 -6.65
CA CYS A 113 -10.61 -12.30 -5.23
C CYS A 113 -9.49 -11.64 -4.40
N ARG A 114 -9.83 -11.33 -3.15
CA ARG A 114 -8.89 -10.76 -2.19
C ARG A 114 -8.05 -11.86 -1.54
N HIS A 115 -6.83 -12.08 -2.00
CA HIS A 115 -5.94 -13.13 -1.50
C HIS A 115 -4.93 -12.60 -0.45
N ASP A 116 -5.39 -11.89 0.58
CA ASP A 116 -4.53 -11.28 1.60
C ASP A 116 -3.64 -12.31 2.32
N VAL A 117 -4.15 -13.53 2.54
CA VAL A 117 -3.42 -14.60 3.22
C VAL A 117 -2.20 -15.08 2.40
N MET A 118 -2.32 -15.14 1.08
CA MET A 118 -1.22 -15.56 0.21
C MET A 118 -0.01 -14.65 0.34
N ARG A 119 -0.23 -13.35 0.40
CA ARG A 119 0.84 -12.36 0.56
C ARG A 119 1.64 -12.55 1.85
N THR A 120 1.04 -13.11 2.89
CA THR A 120 1.68 -13.29 4.19
C THR A 120 2.48 -14.59 4.28
N PHE A 121 2.02 -15.65 3.60
CA PHE A 121 2.59 -16.99 3.72
C PHE A 121 3.39 -17.45 2.50
N VAL A 122 3.24 -16.77 1.37
CA VAL A 122 3.94 -17.11 0.12
C VAL A 122 5.26 -16.35 0.07
N ARG A 123 6.36 -17.10 -0.02
CA ARG A 123 7.74 -16.57 -0.14
C ARG A 123 8.19 -16.37 -1.59
N GLU A 124 7.29 -16.58 -2.55
CA GLU A 124 7.59 -16.45 -3.96
C GLU A 124 7.74 -14.98 -4.37
N ASP A 125 8.44 -14.77 -5.47
CA ASP A 125 8.60 -13.43 -6.02
C ASP A 125 7.30 -12.91 -6.67
N ARG A 126 7.28 -11.63 -7.04
CA ARG A 126 6.09 -11.00 -7.64
C ARG A 126 5.73 -11.59 -8.99
N ALA A 127 6.71 -12.04 -9.78
CA ALA A 127 6.47 -12.63 -11.09
C ALA A 127 5.76 -13.98 -10.95
N ASP A 128 6.14 -14.78 -9.96
CA ASP A 128 5.44 -16.04 -9.65
C ASP A 128 4.00 -15.79 -9.20
N LEU A 129 3.75 -14.76 -8.37
CA LEU A 129 2.40 -14.42 -7.95
C LEU A 129 1.53 -13.99 -9.14
N VAL A 130 2.06 -13.22 -10.09
CA VAL A 130 1.34 -12.82 -11.29
C VAL A 130 0.98 -14.03 -12.17
N ARG A 131 1.92 -14.97 -12.35
CA ARG A 131 1.64 -16.23 -13.09
C ARG A 131 0.57 -17.09 -12.42
N ARG A 132 0.45 -17.03 -11.10
CA ARG A 132 -0.54 -17.81 -10.34
C ARG A 132 -1.94 -17.19 -10.30
N ILE A 133 -2.10 -15.94 -10.70
CA ILE A 133 -3.43 -15.30 -10.82
C ILE A 133 -4.38 -16.13 -11.71
N ALA A 134 -3.82 -16.86 -12.70
CA ALA A 134 -4.57 -17.77 -13.55
C ALA A 134 -5.33 -18.88 -12.81
N TYR A 135 -5.01 -19.13 -11.56
CA TYR A 135 -5.61 -20.20 -10.74
C TYR A 135 -6.61 -19.70 -9.68
N PHE A 136 -6.90 -18.40 -9.68
CA PHE A 136 -7.73 -17.76 -8.63
C PHE A 136 -8.99 -17.10 -9.17
#